data_c8bfdc8112f0bca541dce68bee12914d
#
_entry.id   c8bfdc8112f0bca541dce68bee12914d
#
_cell.length_a   1.000
_cell.length_b   1.000
_cell.length_c   1.000
_cell.angle_alpha   90.00
_cell.angle_beta   90.00
_cell.angle_gamma   90.00
#
_symmetry.space_group_name_H-M   'P 1'
#
loop_
_entity.id
_entity.type
_entity.pdbx_description
1 polymer ?
#
loop_
_entity_poly.entity_id
_entity_poly.type
_entity_poly.pdbx_seq_one_letter_code
_entity_poly.pdbx_strand_id
1 'polypeptide(L)'
;MKKLQKLHKYIFAATVVSLQIPVSATAQVQELNVQRDTISTYLKVQNKGIVNNALDVLNGNAAGVNVTSNGMDRMAQLSSVRVRGTTSIVGGNDPLVIIDGVTSDIATLSTIYPADIESFSVLKNAAETALYGSRGASGVIEVKTKRGTGKGFQISYETNIGLEAMSKKLDMLSADEYLATAKRLGVYANNGGYKNNFYDVITRTGFVQNHYLAFSGGSEQSNYRASFGYIDHNTIIKTKDYNNFVAKIDVTQHAFDNRLVGDFGVFGSTYKNNDIFDPQMLFYSAACQNPTYPA
;
A
#
# COMPACT_ATOMS: atom_id res chain seq x y z
N MET A 1 -27.56 3.26 16.67
CA MET A 1 -26.20 2.71 16.35
C MET A 1 -26.14 1.18 16.20
N LYS A 2 -27.02 0.37 16.76
CA LYS A 2 -27.01 -1.11 16.59
C LYS A 2 -27.55 -1.64 15.26
N LYS A 3 -28.18 -0.84 14.40
CA LYS A 3 -28.72 -1.26 13.10
C LYS A 3 -27.72 -1.19 11.93
N LEU A 4 -26.66 -0.40 12.04
CA LEU A 4 -25.61 -0.30 11.03
C LEU A 4 -24.57 -1.43 11.11
N GLN A 5 -24.40 -2.05 12.27
CA GLN A 5 -23.52 -3.21 12.42
C GLN A 5 -24.07 -4.52 11.82
N LYS A 6 -25.38 -4.61 11.54
CA LYS A 6 -25.98 -5.77 10.89
C LYS A 6 -25.92 -5.73 9.35
N LEU A 7 -25.66 -4.58 8.76
CA LEU A 7 -25.54 -4.45 7.30
C LEU A 7 -24.21 -4.97 6.75
N HIS A 8 -23.20 -5.12 7.59
CA HIS A 8 -21.87 -5.63 7.21
C HIS A 8 -21.80 -7.14 6.98
N LYS A 9 -22.85 -7.88 7.29
CA LYS A 9 -22.86 -9.35 7.16
C LYS A 9 -23.52 -9.90 5.88
N TYR A 10 -24.08 -9.07 5.01
CA TYR A 10 -24.93 -9.55 3.89
C TYR A 10 -24.49 -9.13 2.50
N ILE A 11 -23.31 -8.53 2.30
CA ILE A 11 -22.88 -8.05 0.96
C ILE A 11 -21.87 -8.97 0.26
N PHE A 12 -21.40 -10.06 0.83
CA PHE A 12 -20.47 -10.95 0.13
C PHE A 12 -20.90 -12.42 0.16
N ALA A 13 -21.99 -12.71 -0.55
CA ALA A 13 -22.23 -14.00 -1.16
C ALA A 13 -22.49 -13.76 -2.65
N ALA A 14 -21.47 -13.39 -3.40
CA ALA A 14 -21.50 -13.36 -4.85
C ALA A 14 -20.48 -14.39 -5.35
N THR A 15 -21.01 -15.42 -5.93
CA THR A 15 -20.36 -16.50 -6.67
C THR A 15 -19.22 -15.96 -7.54
N VAL A 16 -18.00 -16.44 -7.32
CA VAL A 16 -16.85 -16.18 -8.17
C VAL A 16 -17.09 -16.91 -9.50
N VAL A 17 -17.56 -16.17 -10.49
CA VAL A 17 -17.46 -16.57 -11.88
C VAL A 17 -16.21 -15.85 -12.41
N SER A 18 -15.13 -16.59 -12.61
CA SER A 18 -13.94 -16.12 -13.29
C SER A 18 -14.24 -15.94 -14.77
N LEU A 19 -14.62 -14.73 -15.16
CA LEU A 19 -14.70 -14.36 -16.56
C LEU A 19 -13.35 -13.73 -16.96
N GLN A 20 -12.46 -14.53 -17.53
CA GLN A 20 -11.27 -14.04 -18.21
C GLN A 20 -11.71 -13.50 -19.56
N ILE A 21 -11.82 -12.18 -19.66
CA ILE A 21 -11.93 -11.50 -20.94
C ILE A 21 -10.53 -11.09 -21.37
N PRO A 22 -9.97 -11.64 -22.46
CA PRO A 22 -8.71 -11.14 -22.99
C PRO A 22 -8.97 -9.79 -23.67
N VAL A 23 -8.64 -8.70 -23.00
CA VAL A 23 -8.58 -7.39 -23.64
C VAL A 23 -7.20 -7.23 -24.26
N SER A 24 -7.07 -7.64 -25.51
CA SER A 24 -5.94 -7.26 -26.36
C SER A 24 -6.18 -5.83 -26.87
N ALA A 25 -5.64 -4.84 -26.18
CA ALA A 25 -5.53 -3.48 -26.69
C ALA A 25 -4.05 -3.18 -26.95
N THR A 26 -3.62 -3.38 -28.19
CA THR A 26 -2.38 -2.84 -28.72
C THR A 26 -2.54 -1.32 -28.86
N ALA A 27 -2.05 -0.55 -27.93
CA ALA A 27 -1.86 0.88 -28.09
C ALA A 27 -0.41 1.11 -28.55
N GLN A 28 -0.23 1.61 -29.76
CA GLN A 28 1.05 2.12 -30.23
C GLN A 28 1.39 3.38 -29.45
N VAL A 29 2.49 3.32 -28.72
CA VAL A 29 3.07 4.46 -28.01
C VAL A 29 3.94 5.20 -29.01
N GLN A 30 3.54 6.43 -29.35
CA GLN A 30 4.39 7.37 -30.06
C GLN A 30 5.30 8.06 -29.04
N GLU A 31 6.59 7.82 -29.15
CA GLU A 31 7.61 8.42 -28.29
C GLU A 31 7.64 9.93 -28.47
N LEU A 32 7.33 10.66 -27.43
CA LEU A 32 7.71 12.06 -27.24
C LEU A 32 8.82 12.12 -26.21
N ASN A 33 10.03 12.34 -26.68
CA ASN A 33 11.22 12.65 -25.89
C ASN A 33 11.00 13.94 -25.09
N VAL A 34 10.60 13.82 -23.84
CA VAL A 34 10.79 14.87 -22.85
C VAL A 34 11.52 14.22 -21.67
N GLN A 35 12.77 14.56 -21.53
CA GLN A 35 13.65 14.17 -20.45
C GLN A 35 13.19 14.88 -19.16
N ARG A 36 12.10 14.43 -18.61
CA ARG A 36 11.73 14.56 -17.20
C ARG A 36 11.77 13.16 -16.63
N ASP A 37 12.33 13.00 -15.45
CA ASP A 37 12.28 11.74 -14.69
C ASP A 37 10.81 11.42 -14.29
N THR A 38 9.94 11.45 -15.28
CA THR A 38 8.53 11.09 -15.14
C THR A 38 8.48 9.59 -15.30
N ILE A 39 8.41 8.88 -14.21
CA ILE A 39 8.10 7.46 -14.23
C ILE A 39 6.62 7.35 -14.64
N SER A 40 6.37 7.25 -15.94
CA SER A 40 5.04 6.82 -16.39
C SER A 40 4.87 5.38 -15.94
N THR A 41 4.10 5.22 -14.90
CA THR A 41 3.86 3.92 -14.30
C THR A 41 2.86 3.15 -15.16
N TYR A 42 3.29 2.60 -16.28
CA TYR A 42 2.78 1.30 -16.64
C TYR A 42 3.32 0.37 -15.56
N LEU A 43 2.50 0.06 -14.59
CA LEU A 43 2.80 -0.90 -13.53
C LEU A 43 3.00 -2.31 -14.13
N LYS A 44 4.05 -2.48 -14.90
CA LYS A 44 4.76 -3.74 -14.94
C LYS A 44 5.59 -3.74 -13.65
N VAL A 45 4.89 -3.97 -12.55
CA VAL A 45 5.48 -4.03 -11.23
C VAL A 45 6.63 -5.02 -11.28
N GLN A 46 7.85 -4.51 -11.23
CA GLN A 46 9.01 -5.36 -11.00
C GLN A 46 9.06 -5.85 -9.54
N ASN A 47 8.14 -5.40 -8.72
CA ASN A 47 7.97 -5.89 -7.36
C ASN A 47 7.36 -7.28 -7.41
N LYS A 48 8.08 -8.25 -6.86
CA LYS A 48 7.67 -9.66 -6.74
C LYS A 48 6.57 -9.84 -5.67
N GLY A 49 5.54 -9.01 -5.66
CA GLY A 49 4.50 -9.07 -4.64
C GLY A 49 3.26 -8.25 -5.01
N ILE A 50 2.22 -8.36 -4.20
CA ILE A 50 1.00 -7.59 -4.35
C ILE A 50 1.22 -6.19 -3.79
N VAL A 51 0.90 -5.18 -4.59
CA VAL A 51 0.99 -3.77 -4.21
C VAL A 51 -0.30 -3.38 -3.49
N ASN A 52 -0.17 -3.00 -2.23
CA ASN A 52 -1.31 -2.71 -1.37
C ASN A 52 -1.57 -1.20 -1.16
N ASN A 53 -0.56 -0.36 -1.41
CA ASN A 53 -0.70 1.09 -1.26
C ASN A 53 0.21 1.85 -2.24
N ALA A 54 -0.02 3.15 -2.36
CA ALA A 54 0.75 4.03 -3.24
C ALA A 54 2.25 4.12 -2.88
N LEU A 55 2.61 3.92 -1.62
CA LEU A 55 4.01 3.97 -1.17
C LEU A 55 4.79 2.73 -1.62
N ASP A 56 4.11 1.57 -1.72
CA ASP A 56 4.72 0.35 -2.26
C ASP A 56 5.11 0.55 -3.74
N VAL A 57 4.33 1.36 -4.47
CA VAL A 57 4.65 1.72 -5.86
C VAL A 57 5.89 2.59 -5.94
N LEU A 58 6.08 3.52 -4.99
CA LEU A 58 7.27 4.38 -4.96
C LEU A 58 8.54 3.58 -4.65
N ASN A 59 8.43 2.53 -3.86
CA ASN A 59 9.56 1.73 -3.41
C ASN A 59 10.23 1.01 -4.59
N GLY A 60 11.47 1.37 -4.86
CA GLY A 60 12.27 0.82 -5.97
C GLY A 60 11.92 1.33 -7.37
N ASN A 61 10.82 2.08 -7.53
CA ASN A 61 10.39 2.63 -8.83
C ASN A 61 10.67 4.13 -8.95
N ALA A 62 10.76 4.86 -7.85
CA ALA A 62 11.02 6.29 -7.85
C ALA A 62 12.49 6.58 -7.51
N ALA A 63 13.27 7.05 -8.50
CA ALA A 63 14.68 7.34 -8.30
C ALA A 63 14.89 8.42 -7.22
N GLY A 64 15.63 8.10 -6.15
CA GLY A 64 15.93 8.98 -5.04
C GLY A 64 14.85 9.06 -3.97
N VAL A 65 13.83 8.22 -4.03
CA VAL A 65 12.91 7.99 -2.93
C VAL A 65 13.31 6.71 -2.23
N ASN A 66 13.48 6.81 -0.93
CA ASN A 66 13.68 5.66 -0.06
C ASN A 66 12.41 5.46 0.77
N VAL A 67 11.82 4.28 0.66
CA VAL A 67 10.69 3.84 1.48
C VAL A 67 11.11 2.56 2.17
N THR A 68 11.32 2.62 3.46
CA THR A 68 11.61 1.41 4.22
C THR A 68 10.28 0.72 4.56
N SER A 69 10.00 -0.35 3.84
CA SER A 69 8.82 -1.17 4.10
C SER A 69 9.28 -2.53 4.58
N ASN A 70 8.91 -2.89 5.79
CA ASN A 70 9.05 -4.25 6.28
C ASN A 70 7.79 -5.10 6.03
N GLY A 71 6.82 -4.54 5.27
CA GLY A 71 5.54 -5.19 4.96
C GLY A 71 4.59 -5.36 6.17
N MET A 72 5.07 -5.04 7.37
CA MET A 72 4.35 -5.36 8.61
C MET A 72 3.85 -4.14 9.38
N ASP A 73 4.43 -2.95 9.14
CA ASP A 73 4.08 -1.74 9.90
C ASP A 73 3.87 -0.53 8.98
N ARG A 74 2.59 -0.13 8.83
CA ARG A 74 2.24 1.04 8.02
C ARG A 74 2.77 2.34 8.62
N MET A 75 2.74 2.48 9.94
CA MET A 75 3.20 3.72 10.59
C MET A 75 4.71 3.88 10.40
N ALA A 76 5.48 2.80 10.52
CA ALA A 76 6.90 2.80 10.21
C ALA A 76 7.15 3.11 8.73
N GLN A 77 6.33 2.59 7.82
CA GLN A 77 6.41 2.89 6.40
C GLN A 77 6.15 4.37 6.13
N LEU A 78 5.09 4.96 6.69
CA LEU A 78 4.77 6.38 6.54
C LEU A 78 5.92 7.27 7.03
N SER A 79 6.51 6.94 8.17
CA SER A 79 7.60 7.72 8.76
C SER A 79 8.96 7.51 8.08
N SER A 80 9.08 6.52 7.20
CA SER A 80 10.33 6.14 6.54
C SER A 80 10.54 6.77 5.17
N VAL A 81 9.50 7.40 4.60
CA VAL A 81 9.60 7.99 3.25
C VAL A 81 10.58 9.16 3.28
N ARG A 82 11.64 9.06 2.48
CA ARG A 82 12.68 10.09 2.36
C ARG A 82 13.04 10.29 0.89
N VAL A 83 13.20 11.56 0.49
CA VAL A 83 13.65 11.92 -0.87
C VAL A 83 15.05 12.45 -0.74
N ARG A 84 15.67 13.02 -0.03
CA ARG A 84 17.07 13.55 0.03
C ARG A 84 17.84 13.06 1.24
N GLY A 85 17.30 12.09 1.95
CA GLY A 85 17.82 11.69 3.25
C GLY A 85 17.35 12.63 4.36
N THR A 86 18.12 12.71 5.44
CA THR A 86 17.81 13.57 6.58
C THR A 86 18.35 14.98 6.33
N THR A 87 17.46 15.94 6.16
CA THR A 87 17.79 17.36 5.89
C THR A 87 17.73 18.21 7.16
N SER A 88 17.06 17.74 8.20
CA SER A 88 16.91 18.45 9.47
C SER A 88 17.09 17.50 10.65
N ILE A 89 17.77 17.98 11.70
CA ILE A 89 17.96 17.26 12.96
C ILE A 89 16.71 17.38 13.87
N VAL A 90 16.04 18.53 13.82
CA VAL A 90 14.93 18.85 14.73
C VAL A 90 13.60 19.00 13.98
N GLY A 91 13.64 19.40 12.71
CA GLY A 91 12.45 19.53 11.87
C GLY A 91 12.03 18.23 11.20
N GLY A 92 10.83 18.19 10.64
CA GLY A 92 10.36 17.07 9.84
C GLY A 92 11.23 16.88 8.60
N ASN A 93 11.47 15.62 8.24
CA ASN A 93 12.21 15.23 7.04
C ASN A 93 11.29 14.64 5.97
N ASP A 94 9.98 14.74 6.18
CA ASP A 94 9.00 14.20 5.26
C ASP A 94 8.94 15.06 4.00
N PRO A 95 8.91 14.44 2.81
CA PRO A 95 8.73 15.18 1.57
C PRO A 95 7.34 15.80 1.50
N LEU A 96 7.24 16.93 0.82
CA LEU A 96 5.96 17.52 0.47
C LEU A 96 5.29 16.63 -0.58
N VAL A 97 4.04 16.30 -0.37
CA VAL A 97 3.24 15.56 -1.35
C VAL A 97 2.26 16.50 -2.03
N ILE A 98 2.15 16.38 -3.35
CA ILE A 98 1.20 17.11 -4.17
C ILE A 98 0.40 16.10 -4.98
N ILE A 99 -0.92 16.09 -4.80
CA ILE A 99 -1.81 15.18 -5.50
C ILE A 99 -2.71 16.02 -6.41
N ASP A 100 -2.61 15.82 -7.71
CA ASP A 100 -3.36 16.56 -8.74
C ASP A 100 -3.28 18.10 -8.58
N GLY A 101 -2.11 18.61 -8.17
CA GLY A 101 -1.84 20.03 -7.92
C GLY A 101 -2.23 20.52 -6.52
N VAL A 102 -2.82 19.68 -5.68
CA VAL A 102 -3.22 20.03 -4.31
C VAL A 102 -2.17 19.55 -3.31
N THR A 103 -1.73 20.44 -2.43
CA THR A 103 -0.81 20.10 -1.34
C THR A 103 -1.46 19.10 -0.39
N SER A 104 -0.75 18.04 -0.10
CA SER A 104 -1.19 16.91 0.71
C SER A 104 -0.05 16.38 1.60
N ASP A 105 -0.23 15.22 2.19
CA ASP A 105 0.75 14.53 3.01
C ASP A 105 0.93 13.05 2.61
N ILE A 106 1.93 12.42 3.20
CA ILE A 106 2.25 11.01 2.93
C ILE A 106 1.11 10.08 3.41
N ALA A 107 0.43 10.44 4.49
CA ALA A 107 -0.68 9.65 5.01
C ALA A 107 -1.82 9.61 4.00
N THR A 108 -2.20 10.75 3.45
CA THR A 108 -3.21 10.86 2.37
C THR A 108 -2.75 10.09 1.12
N LEU A 109 -1.49 10.24 0.69
CA LEU A 109 -0.94 9.48 -0.44
C LEU A 109 -1.09 7.97 -0.24
N SER A 110 -0.79 7.48 0.97
CA SER A 110 -0.88 6.05 1.27
C SER A 110 -2.31 5.48 1.21
N THR A 111 -3.34 6.34 1.22
CA THR A 111 -4.74 5.91 1.10
C THR A 111 -5.23 5.84 -0.34
N ILE A 112 -4.50 6.43 -1.29
CA ILE A 112 -4.87 6.34 -2.71
C ILE A 112 -4.68 4.91 -3.20
N TYR A 113 -5.68 4.39 -3.92
CA TYR A 113 -5.55 3.06 -4.50
C TYR A 113 -4.49 3.07 -5.62
N PRO A 114 -3.54 2.13 -5.63
CA PRO A 114 -2.42 2.14 -6.59
C PRO A 114 -2.85 2.24 -8.06
N ALA A 115 -3.95 1.57 -8.43
CA ALA A 115 -4.44 1.59 -9.80
C ALA A 115 -5.03 2.94 -10.25
N ASP A 116 -5.33 3.85 -9.32
CA ASP A 116 -5.76 5.23 -9.65
C ASP A 116 -4.60 6.16 -9.97
N ILE A 117 -3.37 5.74 -9.72
CA ILE A 117 -2.21 6.55 -10.00
C ILE A 117 -1.85 6.46 -11.48
N GLU A 118 -1.70 7.61 -12.11
CA GLU A 118 -1.22 7.72 -13.48
C GLU A 118 0.30 7.83 -13.53
N SER A 119 0.86 8.73 -12.71
CA SER A 119 2.30 8.95 -12.66
C SER A 119 2.76 9.56 -11.35
N PHE A 120 4.05 9.35 -11.04
CA PHE A 120 4.78 10.02 -9.99
C PHE A 120 5.90 10.85 -10.59
N SER A 121 6.11 12.03 -10.04
CA SER A 121 7.27 12.87 -10.31
C SER A 121 7.95 13.23 -8.98
N VAL A 122 9.26 13.05 -8.89
CA VAL A 122 10.02 13.33 -7.68
C VAL A 122 10.97 14.49 -7.94
N LEU A 123 10.66 15.64 -7.35
CA LEU A 123 11.44 16.85 -7.49
C LEU A 123 12.54 16.89 -6.43
N LYS A 124 13.76 16.75 -6.86
CA LYS A 124 14.96 16.66 -6.01
C LYS A 124 15.85 17.89 -6.11
N ASN A 125 15.79 18.61 -7.23
CA ASN A 125 16.67 19.74 -7.49
C ASN A 125 16.16 21.00 -6.82
N ALA A 126 17.08 21.84 -6.33
CA ALA A 126 16.71 23.08 -5.66
C ALA A 126 15.89 24.02 -6.57
N ALA A 127 16.18 24.05 -7.86
CA ALA A 127 15.43 24.84 -8.83
C ALA A 127 13.97 24.37 -8.98
N GLU A 128 13.73 23.05 -8.97
CA GLU A 128 12.39 22.47 -9.08
C GLU A 128 11.58 22.67 -7.79
N THR A 129 12.23 22.50 -6.63
CA THR A 129 11.58 22.61 -5.33
C THR A 129 11.41 24.05 -4.86
N ALA A 130 12.09 25.03 -5.48
CA ALA A 130 12.00 26.45 -5.14
C ALA A 130 10.56 27.01 -5.24
N LEU A 131 9.74 26.48 -6.16
CA LEU A 131 8.34 26.84 -6.32
C LEU A 131 7.49 26.55 -5.07
N TYR A 132 7.94 25.60 -4.24
CA TYR A 132 7.23 25.14 -3.05
C TYR A 132 7.81 25.74 -1.75
N GLY A 133 8.80 26.66 -1.87
CA GLY A 133 9.41 27.36 -0.75
C GLY A 133 10.06 26.41 0.26
N SER A 134 10.03 26.76 1.53
CA SER A 134 10.60 25.96 2.62
C SER A 134 9.97 24.57 2.77
N ARG A 135 8.70 24.38 2.38
CA ARG A 135 8.02 23.10 2.44
C ARG A 135 8.59 22.07 1.47
N GLY A 136 9.23 22.54 0.37
CA GLY A 136 9.90 21.69 -0.60
C GLY A 136 11.35 21.31 -0.23
N ALA A 137 11.87 21.74 0.92
CA ALA A 137 13.28 21.55 1.30
C ALA A 137 13.68 20.05 1.41
N SER A 138 12.79 19.20 1.90
CA SER A 138 12.98 17.75 2.00
C SER A 138 12.67 16.99 0.70
N GLY A 139 12.39 17.71 -0.40
CA GLY A 139 11.94 17.17 -1.67
C GLY A 139 10.42 17.22 -1.83
N VAL A 140 9.96 17.01 -3.06
CA VAL A 140 8.54 17.03 -3.39
C VAL A 140 8.19 15.77 -4.16
N ILE A 141 7.11 15.12 -3.80
CA ILE A 141 6.51 14.00 -4.53
C ILE A 141 5.21 14.51 -5.16
N GLU A 142 5.23 14.67 -6.47
CA GLU A 142 4.04 15.03 -7.25
C GLU A 142 3.39 13.77 -7.79
N VAL A 143 2.09 13.63 -7.55
CA VAL A 143 1.29 12.49 -7.96
C VAL A 143 0.19 12.98 -8.87
N LYS A 144 0.08 12.37 -10.04
CA LYS A 144 -1.05 12.56 -10.93
C LYS A 144 -1.93 11.32 -10.88
N THR A 145 -3.21 11.53 -10.70
CA THR A 145 -4.18 10.44 -10.71
C THR A 145 -4.85 10.32 -12.08
N LYS A 146 -5.28 9.11 -12.40
CA LYS A 146 -5.98 8.82 -13.66
C LYS A 146 -7.30 9.59 -13.69
N ARG A 147 -7.56 10.23 -14.83
CA ARG A 147 -8.79 10.96 -15.12
C ARG A 147 -9.61 10.27 -16.21
N GLY A 148 -10.82 10.69 -16.41
CA GLY A 148 -11.65 10.25 -17.51
C GLY A 148 -11.04 10.63 -18.86
N THR A 149 -11.17 9.73 -19.83
CA THR A 149 -10.76 10.00 -21.22
C THR A 149 -12.03 10.22 -22.05
N GLY A 150 -12.01 11.17 -22.98
CA GLY A 150 -13.15 11.50 -23.84
C GLY A 150 -13.55 10.42 -24.87
N LYS A 151 -13.13 9.17 -24.67
CA LYS A 151 -13.27 8.05 -25.62
C LYS A 151 -14.37 7.07 -25.20
N GLY A 152 -15.61 7.55 -25.11
CA GLY A 152 -16.74 6.67 -24.84
C GLY A 152 -16.71 6.08 -23.41
N PHE A 153 -17.62 5.17 -23.11
CA PHE A 153 -17.73 4.53 -21.81
C PHE A 153 -16.79 3.32 -21.72
N GLN A 154 -16.00 3.28 -20.64
CA GLN A 154 -15.05 2.20 -20.35
C GLN A 154 -15.25 1.70 -18.92
N ILE A 155 -15.17 0.39 -18.76
CA ILE A 155 -15.17 -0.26 -17.45
C ILE A 155 -13.85 -1.03 -17.33
N SER A 156 -13.15 -0.86 -16.22
CA SER A 156 -12.00 -1.68 -15.87
C SER A 156 -12.21 -2.34 -14.51
N TYR A 157 -11.94 -3.64 -14.45
CA TYR A 157 -11.94 -4.39 -13.21
C TYR A 157 -10.62 -5.14 -13.08
N GLU A 158 -9.95 -4.94 -11.95
CA GLU A 158 -8.70 -5.60 -11.60
C GLU A 158 -8.89 -6.33 -10.27
N THR A 159 -8.34 -7.52 -10.17
CA THR A 159 -8.31 -8.27 -8.91
C THR A 159 -6.95 -8.95 -8.74
N ASN A 160 -6.43 -8.88 -7.52
CA ASN A 160 -5.20 -9.56 -7.14
C ASN A 160 -5.48 -10.37 -5.89
N ILE A 161 -5.12 -11.64 -5.91
CA ILE A 161 -5.28 -12.55 -4.77
C ILE A 161 -3.94 -13.22 -4.53
N GLY A 162 -3.51 -13.26 -3.26
CA GLY A 162 -2.24 -13.85 -2.89
C GLY A 162 -2.24 -14.49 -1.52
N LEU A 163 -1.28 -15.39 -1.34
CA LEU A 163 -0.96 -16.00 -0.06
C LEU A 163 0.40 -15.50 0.40
N GLU A 164 0.49 -15.16 1.67
CA GLU A 164 1.74 -14.78 2.31
C GLU A 164 2.19 -15.88 3.27
N ALA A 165 3.44 -16.27 3.16
CA ALA A 165 4.05 -17.22 4.09
C ALA A 165 5.40 -16.69 4.53
N MET A 166 5.82 -17.05 5.73
CA MET A 166 7.16 -16.75 6.21
C MET A 166 8.19 -17.50 5.36
N SER A 167 9.05 -16.76 4.68
CA SER A 167 10.06 -17.33 3.78
C SER A 167 11.13 -18.15 4.53
N LYS A 168 11.45 -17.76 5.75
CA LYS A 168 12.41 -18.45 6.63
C LYS A 168 12.00 -18.26 8.08
N LYS A 169 11.90 -19.34 8.81
CA LYS A 169 11.75 -19.34 10.27
C LYS A 169 13.14 -19.50 10.90
N LEU A 170 13.33 -18.93 12.07
CA LEU A 170 14.49 -19.24 12.89
C LEU A 170 14.39 -20.70 13.33
N ASP A 171 15.51 -21.40 13.29
CA ASP A 171 15.61 -22.75 13.82
C ASP A 171 15.68 -22.69 15.34
N MET A 172 14.57 -23.05 15.97
CA MET A 172 14.38 -22.95 17.41
C MET A 172 14.48 -24.33 18.03
N LEU A 173 15.06 -24.37 19.23
CA LEU A 173 15.09 -25.62 19.98
C LEU A 173 13.67 -26.11 20.28
N SER A 174 13.39 -27.35 19.96
CA SER A 174 12.17 -28.01 20.44
C SER A 174 12.20 -28.16 21.98
N ALA A 175 11.08 -28.45 22.59
CA ALA A 175 10.99 -28.63 24.04
C ALA A 175 11.98 -29.71 24.55
N ASP A 176 12.11 -30.82 23.81
CA ASP A 176 13.02 -31.93 24.18
C ASP A 176 14.48 -31.51 24.03
N GLU A 177 14.83 -30.80 22.95
CA GLU A 177 16.20 -30.28 22.73
C GLU A 177 16.57 -29.20 23.74
N TYR A 178 15.62 -28.33 24.11
CA TYR A 178 15.80 -27.33 25.14
C TYR A 178 16.16 -27.96 26.48
N LEU A 179 15.37 -28.94 26.93
CA LEU A 179 15.62 -29.65 28.19
C LEU A 179 16.94 -30.45 28.16
N ALA A 180 17.23 -31.12 27.04
CA ALA A 180 18.50 -31.86 26.86
C ALA A 180 19.69 -30.90 26.89
N THR A 181 19.58 -29.73 26.25
CA THR A 181 20.65 -28.74 26.21
C THR A 181 20.86 -28.10 27.57
N ALA A 182 19.81 -27.78 28.30
CA ALA A 182 19.90 -27.25 29.65
C ALA A 182 20.59 -28.24 30.61
N LYS A 183 20.22 -29.52 30.51
CA LYS A 183 20.87 -30.59 31.28
C LYS A 183 22.36 -30.72 30.94
N ARG A 184 22.71 -30.64 29.66
CA ARG A 184 24.11 -30.70 29.19
C ARG A 184 24.94 -29.52 29.71
N LEU A 185 24.34 -28.33 29.78
CA LEU A 185 25.02 -27.13 30.27
C LEU A 185 24.99 -26.99 31.79
N GLY A 186 24.33 -27.89 32.52
CA GLY A 186 24.20 -27.83 33.96
C GLY A 186 23.35 -26.67 34.47
N VAL A 187 22.48 -26.09 33.61
CA VAL A 187 21.59 -25.01 33.98
C VAL A 187 20.19 -25.54 34.29
N TYR A 188 19.54 -24.90 35.27
CA TYR A 188 18.18 -25.25 35.61
C TYR A 188 17.21 -24.80 34.49
N ALA A 189 16.39 -25.73 34.03
CA ALA A 189 15.30 -25.45 33.12
C ALA A 189 13.98 -25.90 33.70
N ASN A 190 13.04 -24.99 33.82
CA ASN A 190 11.69 -25.34 34.23
C ASN A 190 11.00 -26.10 33.10
N ASN A 191 10.41 -27.26 33.44
CA ASN A 191 9.63 -28.05 32.51
C ASN A 191 8.16 -27.89 32.79
N GLY A 192 7.46 -27.12 31.96
CA GLY A 192 6.02 -26.90 32.05
C GLY A 192 5.17 -28.04 31.47
N GLY A 193 5.80 -29.05 30.87
CA GLY A 193 5.11 -30.24 30.34
C GLY A 193 4.47 -30.06 28.95
N TYR A 194 4.63 -28.92 28.33
CA TYR A 194 4.12 -28.63 26.98
C TYR A 194 5.23 -28.75 25.93
N LYS A 195 4.84 -28.81 24.65
CA LYS A 195 5.73 -28.82 23.49
C LYS A 195 5.22 -27.82 22.46
N ASN A 196 5.56 -26.56 22.63
CA ASN A 196 5.09 -25.47 21.79
C ASN A 196 6.22 -24.86 20.96
N ASN A 197 5.92 -24.55 19.70
CA ASN A 197 6.71 -23.64 18.90
C ASN A 197 6.00 -22.27 18.87
N PHE A 198 6.51 -21.31 19.60
CA PHE A 198 5.87 -20.00 19.74
C PHE A 198 5.82 -19.21 18.44
N TYR A 199 6.70 -19.50 17.46
CA TYR A 199 6.55 -18.93 16.11
C TYR A 199 5.25 -19.40 15.43
N ASP A 200 4.90 -20.68 15.55
CA ASP A 200 3.65 -21.21 14.98
C ASP A 200 2.41 -20.71 15.74
N VAL A 201 2.60 -20.41 17.03
CA VAL A 201 1.52 -19.81 17.85
C VAL A 201 1.17 -18.42 17.36
N ILE A 202 2.16 -17.58 17.04
CA ILE A 202 1.94 -16.18 16.65
C ILE A 202 1.76 -15.98 15.15
N THR A 203 2.10 -16.98 14.32
CA THR A 203 2.03 -16.84 12.86
C THR A 203 0.94 -17.70 12.23
N ARG A 204 0.56 -17.31 11.02
CA ARG A 204 -0.36 -18.03 10.14
C ARG A 204 0.08 -17.83 8.69
N THR A 205 -0.51 -18.57 7.76
CA THR A 205 -0.50 -18.17 6.35
C THR A 205 -1.39 -16.96 6.19
N GLY A 206 -0.81 -15.87 5.70
CA GLY A 206 -1.55 -14.65 5.39
C GLY A 206 -2.33 -14.79 4.08
N PHE A 207 -3.37 -13.99 3.95
CA PHE A 207 -4.19 -13.91 2.75
C PHE A 207 -4.42 -12.45 2.39
N VAL A 208 -4.19 -12.11 1.13
CA VAL A 208 -4.43 -10.77 0.60
C VAL A 208 -5.31 -10.84 -0.62
N GLN A 209 -6.30 -9.96 -0.67
CA GLN A 209 -7.16 -9.76 -1.83
C GLN A 209 -7.37 -8.28 -2.08
N ASN A 210 -7.20 -7.89 -3.32
CA ASN A 210 -7.41 -6.54 -3.79
C ASN A 210 -8.41 -6.57 -4.93
N HIS A 211 -9.42 -5.72 -4.87
CA HIS A 211 -10.43 -5.54 -5.90
C HIS A 211 -10.49 -4.08 -6.29
N TYR A 212 -10.48 -3.83 -7.57
CA TYR A 212 -10.57 -2.48 -8.11
C TYR A 212 -11.53 -2.46 -9.28
N LEU A 213 -12.45 -1.50 -9.25
CA LEU A 213 -13.44 -1.27 -10.29
C LEU A 213 -13.41 0.20 -10.67
N ALA A 214 -13.27 0.51 -11.94
CA ALA A 214 -13.35 1.88 -12.41
C ALA A 214 -14.24 2.01 -13.64
N PHE A 215 -14.97 3.10 -13.66
CA PHE A 215 -15.80 3.55 -14.75
C PHE A 215 -15.24 4.87 -15.26
N SER A 216 -15.06 5.01 -16.55
CA SER A 216 -14.62 6.25 -17.14
C SER A 216 -15.31 6.46 -18.48
N GLY A 217 -15.45 7.71 -18.85
CA GLY A 217 -16.03 8.08 -20.12
C GLY A 217 -16.01 9.57 -20.32
N GLY A 218 -16.61 10.00 -21.38
CA GLY A 218 -16.75 11.42 -21.66
C GLY A 218 -16.85 11.75 -23.14
N SER A 219 -16.77 13.02 -23.41
CA SER A 219 -16.73 13.66 -24.70
C SER A 219 -15.56 14.64 -24.78
N GLU A 220 -15.44 15.39 -25.86
CA GLU A 220 -14.45 16.48 -25.95
C GLU A 220 -14.66 17.60 -24.93
N GLN A 221 -15.87 17.72 -24.40
CA GLN A 221 -16.27 18.81 -23.51
C GLN A 221 -16.36 18.36 -22.05
N SER A 222 -16.59 17.08 -21.78
CA SER A 222 -16.78 16.57 -20.41
C SER A 222 -16.21 15.19 -20.27
N ASN A 223 -15.36 15.01 -19.28
CA ASN A 223 -14.76 13.72 -18.93
C ASN A 223 -15.11 13.37 -17.50
N TYR A 224 -15.38 12.10 -17.24
CA TYR A 224 -15.67 11.62 -15.90
C TYR A 224 -14.94 10.30 -15.63
N ARG A 225 -14.58 10.10 -14.38
CA ARG A 225 -14.06 8.82 -13.86
C ARG A 225 -14.60 8.60 -12.46
N ALA A 226 -15.07 7.40 -12.20
CA ALA A 226 -15.38 6.92 -10.87
C ALA A 226 -14.62 5.63 -10.62
N SER A 227 -13.97 5.49 -9.47
CA SER A 227 -13.24 4.30 -9.09
C SER A 227 -13.57 3.87 -7.66
N PHE A 228 -13.52 2.55 -7.43
CA PHE A 228 -13.75 1.90 -6.17
C PHE A 228 -12.67 0.85 -5.97
N GLY A 229 -11.94 0.96 -4.88
CA GLY A 229 -10.89 0.02 -4.49
C GLY A 229 -11.22 -0.62 -3.16
N TYR A 230 -10.99 -1.91 -3.02
CA TYR A 230 -11.08 -2.64 -1.77
C TYR A 230 -9.84 -3.51 -1.59
N ILE A 231 -9.21 -3.38 -0.45
CA ILE A 231 -8.04 -4.16 -0.05
C ILE A 231 -8.39 -4.84 1.26
N ASP A 232 -8.17 -6.14 1.32
CA ASP A 232 -8.28 -6.93 2.54
C ASP A 232 -7.00 -7.76 2.69
N HIS A 233 -6.29 -7.53 3.77
CA HIS A 233 -5.00 -8.12 4.01
C HIS A 233 -4.90 -8.72 5.43
N ASN A 234 -4.97 -10.03 5.48
CA ASN A 234 -4.69 -10.81 6.67
C ASN A 234 -3.20 -11.19 6.64
N THR A 235 -2.40 -10.56 7.47
CA THR A 235 -0.94 -10.75 7.45
C THR A 235 -0.52 -12.10 8.03
N ILE A 236 0.77 -12.43 7.90
CA ILE A 236 1.37 -13.63 8.49
C ILE A 236 1.33 -13.65 10.01
N ILE A 237 1.14 -12.51 10.68
CA ILE A 237 1.00 -12.43 12.13
C ILE A 237 -0.50 -12.57 12.47
N LYS A 238 -0.82 -13.53 13.36
CA LYS A 238 -2.18 -13.64 13.89
C LYS A 238 -2.58 -12.33 14.55
N THR A 239 -3.84 -11.93 14.43
CA THR A 239 -4.41 -10.68 14.98
C THR A 239 -4.00 -9.40 14.24
N LYS A 240 -3.01 -9.42 13.35
CA LYS A 240 -2.68 -8.28 12.52
C LYS A 240 -3.33 -8.39 11.15
N ASP A 241 -4.30 -7.55 10.91
CA ASP A 241 -5.06 -7.48 9.66
C ASP A 241 -5.46 -6.02 9.37
N TYR A 242 -5.64 -5.70 8.13
CA TYR A 242 -6.21 -4.43 7.74
C TYR A 242 -7.12 -4.56 6.52
N ASN A 243 -8.09 -3.69 6.45
CA ASN A 243 -8.87 -3.47 5.25
C ASN A 243 -8.94 -1.98 4.91
N ASN A 244 -9.00 -1.70 3.64
CA ASN A 244 -9.10 -0.36 3.11
C ASN A 244 -10.15 -0.34 2.01
N PHE A 245 -11.10 0.58 2.10
CA PHE A 245 -12.02 0.89 1.02
C PHE A 245 -11.76 2.31 0.56
N VAL A 246 -11.63 2.48 -0.75
CA VAL A 246 -11.35 3.76 -1.40
C VAL A 246 -12.41 4.02 -2.45
N ALA A 247 -12.93 5.21 -2.49
CA ALA A 247 -13.80 5.69 -3.55
C ALA A 247 -13.32 7.04 -4.06
N LYS A 248 -13.26 7.21 -5.37
CA LYS A 248 -12.84 8.44 -6.02
C LYS A 248 -13.77 8.74 -7.20
N ILE A 249 -14.16 9.99 -7.35
CA ILE A 249 -14.94 10.49 -8.48
C ILE A 249 -14.27 11.76 -8.99
N ASP A 250 -13.98 11.81 -10.26
CA ASP A 250 -13.42 12.96 -10.94
C ASP A 250 -14.30 13.33 -12.13
N VAL A 251 -14.52 14.63 -12.30
CA VAL A 251 -15.20 15.21 -13.46
C VAL A 251 -14.38 16.40 -13.94
N THR A 252 -14.02 16.39 -15.21
CA THR A 252 -13.40 17.52 -15.89
C THR A 252 -14.39 18.08 -16.89
N GLN A 253 -14.70 19.36 -16.80
CA GLN A 253 -15.60 20.06 -17.71
C GLN A 253 -14.86 21.16 -18.45
N HIS A 254 -14.94 21.14 -19.77
CA HIS A 254 -14.45 22.18 -20.65
C HIS A 254 -15.62 23.09 -21.09
N ALA A 255 -15.44 24.37 -21.00
CA ALA A 255 -16.46 25.37 -21.39
C ALA A 255 -15.82 26.48 -22.24
N PHE A 256 -16.66 27.21 -23.00
CA PHE A 256 -16.25 28.35 -23.82
C PHE A 256 -15.10 28.03 -24.78
N ASP A 257 -15.23 26.97 -25.58
CA ASP A 257 -14.21 26.51 -26.53
C ASP A 257 -12.83 26.27 -25.86
N ASN A 258 -12.83 25.55 -24.74
CA ASN A 258 -11.66 25.24 -23.91
C ASN A 258 -10.98 26.44 -23.20
N ARG A 259 -11.63 27.60 -23.18
CA ARG A 259 -11.11 28.76 -22.43
C ARG A 259 -11.29 28.63 -20.92
N LEU A 260 -12.21 27.79 -20.48
CA LEU A 260 -12.44 27.48 -19.08
C LEU A 260 -12.41 25.96 -18.91
N VAL A 261 -11.55 25.50 -18.02
CA VAL A 261 -11.48 24.08 -17.60
C VAL A 261 -11.77 24.02 -16.12
N GLY A 262 -12.81 23.30 -15.76
CA GLY A 262 -13.18 23.03 -14.36
C GLY A 262 -12.90 21.57 -14.02
N ASP A 263 -12.07 21.35 -13.02
CA ASP A 263 -11.78 20.02 -12.48
C ASP A 263 -12.44 19.88 -11.11
N PHE A 264 -13.28 18.86 -10.97
CA PHE A 264 -13.97 18.53 -9.73
C PHE A 264 -13.60 17.11 -9.33
N GLY A 265 -13.04 16.94 -8.14
CA GLY A 265 -12.68 15.65 -7.60
C GLY A 265 -13.22 15.47 -6.19
N VAL A 266 -13.76 14.28 -5.92
CA VAL A 266 -14.13 13.83 -4.58
C VAL A 266 -13.43 12.52 -4.30
N PHE A 267 -12.75 12.46 -3.17
CA PHE A 267 -12.01 11.31 -2.71
C PHE A 267 -12.43 10.98 -1.29
N GLY A 268 -12.64 9.70 -1.02
CA GLY A 268 -12.91 9.19 0.31
C GLY A 268 -12.29 7.83 0.52
N SER A 269 -11.75 7.60 1.71
CA SER A 269 -11.23 6.30 2.10
C SER A 269 -11.61 5.95 3.53
N THR A 270 -11.80 4.65 3.79
CA THR A 270 -11.93 4.12 5.14
C THR A 270 -10.83 3.09 5.33
N TYR A 271 -10.06 3.26 6.37
CA TYR A 271 -8.98 2.35 6.74
C TYR A 271 -9.26 1.78 8.12
N LYS A 272 -9.36 0.46 8.20
CA LYS A 272 -9.48 -0.28 9.46
C LYS A 272 -8.25 -1.16 9.61
N ASN A 273 -7.60 -1.05 10.75
CA ASN A 273 -6.35 -1.75 11.04
C ASN A 273 -6.41 -2.34 12.45
N ASN A 274 -6.06 -3.60 12.60
CA ASN A 274 -5.70 -4.20 13.86
C ASN A 274 -4.18 -4.30 13.90
N ASP A 275 -3.55 -3.36 14.58
CA ASP A 275 -2.09 -3.27 14.59
C ASP A 275 -1.50 -3.85 15.88
N ILE A 276 -0.25 -4.27 15.78
CA ILE A 276 0.57 -4.74 16.89
C ILE A 276 1.63 -3.66 17.11
N PHE A 277 1.76 -3.22 18.35
CA PHE A 277 2.64 -2.11 18.72
C PHE A 277 4.08 -2.30 18.22
N ASP A 278 4.63 -3.50 18.40
CA ASP A 278 5.99 -3.83 17.97
C ASP A 278 6.08 -5.28 17.49
N PRO A 279 6.00 -5.50 16.15
CA PRO A 279 6.15 -6.83 15.59
C PRO A 279 7.53 -7.46 15.84
N GLN A 280 8.60 -6.66 15.91
CA GLN A 280 9.96 -7.19 16.17
C GLN A 280 10.06 -7.73 17.59
N MET A 281 9.50 -6.99 18.56
CA MET A 281 9.46 -7.43 19.96
C MET A 281 8.61 -8.68 20.13
N LEU A 282 7.51 -8.81 19.37
CA LEU A 282 6.68 -10.02 19.37
C LEU A 282 7.49 -11.24 18.93
N PHE A 283 8.21 -11.16 17.80
CA PHE A 283 9.06 -12.25 17.33
C PHE A 283 10.22 -12.55 18.27
N TYR A 284 10.85 -11.51 18.82
CA TYR A 284 11.90 -11.68 19.82
C TYR A 284 11.37 -12.38 21.07
N SER A 285 10.23 -11.98 21.59
CA SER A 285 9.60 -12.59 22.76
C SER A 285 9.25 -14.06 22.49
N ALA A 286 8.71 -14.37 21.31
CA ALA A 286 8.43 -15.74 20.90
C ALA A 286 9.70 -16.60 20.80
N ALA A 287 10.82 -16.01 20.35
CA ALA A 287 12.11 -16.69 20.29
C ALA A 287 12.70 -16.98 21.67
N CYS A 288 12.47 -16.09 22.64
CA CYS A 288 13.01 -16.23 23.99
C CYS A 288 12.11 -17.05 24.93
N GLN A 289 10.90 -17.40 24.48
CA GLN A 289 9.95 -18.12 25.33
C GLN A 289 10.36 -19.58 25.53
N ASN A 290 10.13 -20.08 26.75
CA ASN A 290 10.39 -21.48 27.08
C ASN A 290 9.41 -22.40 26.31
N PRO A 291 9.89 -23.30 25.43
CA PRO A 291 9.03 -24.14 24.61
C PRO A 291 8.22 -25.18 25.39
N THR A 292 8.50 -25.36 26.67
CA THR A 292 7.73 -26.25 27.54
C THR A 292 6.56 -25.58 28.24
N TYR A 293 6.31 -24.28 28.00
CA TYR A 293 5.20 -23.56 28.60
C TYR A 293 3.94 -23.61 27.73
N PRO A 294 2.75 -23.37 28.30
CA PRO A 294 1.50 -23.28 27.53
C PRO A 294 1.53 -22.11 26.56
N ALA A 295 0.85 -22.24 25.43
CA ALA A 295 0.70 -21.22 24.40
C ALA A 295 -0.46 -20.27 24.69
#